data_7ceb5ec9bd48adba48cb8fbf5437c34e
#
_entry.id   7ceb5ec9bd48adba48cb8fbf5437c34e
#
_cell.length_a   1.000
_cell.length_b   1.000
_cell.length_c   1.000
_cell.angle_alpha   90.00
_cell.angle_beta   90.00
_cell.angle_gamma   90.00
#
_symmetry.space_group_name_H-M   'P 1'
#
loop_
_entity.id
_entity.type
_entity.pdbx_description
1 polymer ?
#
loop_
_entity_poly.entity_id
_entity_poly.type
_entity_poly.pdbx_seq_one_letter_code
_entity_poly.pdbx_strand_id
1 'polypeptide(L)'
;MKEDVIKVLKVKPHEHPEVYMLKNTLEAMQEAVGGYIDIVGLDDNVCILLNDEGKLIGLEGNRRIGSDISYRKEDKHDVKESRGFPRKPITYQNVVGDFFVCGSDEEGNLTSLNDEDLDFYAKLFYEPQEFTKEEIEKTAVIEFYTLE
;
A
#
# COMPACT_ATOMS: atom_id res chain seq x y z
N MET A 1 4.60 22.13 7.41
CA MET A 1 5.42 22.53 6.27
C MET A 1 5.69 21.35 5.36
N LYS A 2 5.57 21.56 4.06
CA LYS A 2 5.76 20.50 3.07
C LYS A 2 7.25 20.19 2.89
N GLU A 3 7.62 18.91 2.99
CA GLU A 3 8.98 18.48 2.72
C GLU A 3 9.24 18.48 1.22
N ASP A 4 10.43 18.89 0.79
CA ASP A 4 10.80 18.90 -0.62
C ASP A 4 11.09 17.52 -1.17
N VAL A 5 11.65 16.66 -0.32
CA VAL A 5 11.92 15.25 -0.64
C VAL A 5 11.39 14.41 0.51
N ILE A 6 10.70 13.35 0.20
CA ILE A 6 10.15 12.46 1.22
C ILE A 6 10.76 11.07 1.11
N LYS A 7 10.94 10.44 2.27
CA LYS A 7 11.46 9.09 2.37
C LYS A 7 10.26 8.12 2.40
N VAL A 8 10.17 7.29 1.39
CA VAL A 8 9.03 6.42 1.17
C VAL A 8 9.50 4.98 0.92
N LEU A 9 8.56 4.06 0.85
CA LEU A 9 8.85 2.69 0.51
C LEU A 9 8.39 2.44 -0.92
N LYS A 10 9.30 2.03 -1.79
CA LYS A 10 9.00 1.70 -3.18
C LYS A 10 8.77 0.21 -3.29
N VAL A 11 7.64 -0.18 -3.87
CA VAL A 11 7.27 -1.58 -4.07
C VAL A 11 7.07 -1.82 -5.56
N LYS A 12 7.91 -2.68 -6.13
CA LYS A 12 7.86 -3.03 -7.56
C LYS A 12 7.40 -4.47 -7.72
N PRO A 13 6.74 -4.80 -8.85
CA PRO A 13 6.42 -6.19 -9.15
C PRO A 13 7.67 -7.06 -9.14
N HIS A 14 7.56 -8.26 -8.61
CA HIS A 14 8.62 -9.27 -8.59
C HIS A 14 9.85 -8.93 -7.75
N GLU A 15 9.84 -7.84 -7.01
CA GLU A 15 10.98 -7.40 -6.21
C GLU A 15 10.61 -7.15 -4.76
N HIS A 16 11.60 -7.20 -3.89
CA HIS A 16 11.42 -6.81 -2.50
C HIS A 16 11.31 -5.28 -2.40
N PRO A 17 10.58 -4.77 -1.40
CA PRO A 17 10.48 -3.33 -1.21
C PRO A 17 11.84 -2.69 -0.92
N GLU A 18 11.97 -1.43 -1.31
CA GLU A 18 13.18 -0.66 -1.01
C GLU A 18 12.83 0.76 -0.57
N VAL A 19 13.69 1.34 0.25
CA VAL A 19 13.55 2.74 0.64
C VAL A 19 13.88 3.62 -0.58
N TYR A 20 13.07 4.63 -0.79
CA TYR A 20 13.20 5.50 -1.94
C TYR A 20 13.01 6.95 -1.53
N MET A 21 13.86 7.84 -2.07
CA MET A 21 13.73 9.27 -1.83
C MET A 21 12.96 9.88 -2.98
N LEU A 22 11.73 10.27 -2.70
CA LEU A 22 10.82 10.80 -3.71
C LEU A 22 10.73 12.33 -3.60
N LYS A 23 11.00 13.00 -4.71
CA LYS A 23 10.83 14.45 -4.76
C LYS A 23 9.33 14.75 -4.65
N ASN A 24 8.98 15.65 -3.75
CA ASN A 24 7.57 15.93 -3.41
C ASN A 24 6.95 16.94 -4.37
N THR A 25 6.91 16.58 -5.64
CA THR A 25 6.27 17.37 -6.68
C THR A 25 5.37 16.46 -7.51
N LEU A 26 4.34 17.03 -8.09
CA LEU A 26 3.43 16.27 -8.94
C LEU A 26 4.18 15.62 -10.13
N GLU A 27 5.09 16.37 -10.73
CA GLU A 27 5.88 15.87 -11.86
C GLU A 27 6.69 14.62 -11.50
N ALA A 28 7.38 14.67 -10.35
CA ALA A 28 8.18 13.53 -9.88
C ALA A 28 7.30 12.32 -9.56
N MET A 29 6.13 12.54 -8.99
CA MET A 29 5.19 11.49 -8.66
C MET A 29 4.63 10.83 -9.91
N GLN A 30 4.25 11.64 -10.89
CA GLN A 30 3.76 11.13 -12.18
C GLN A 30 4.83 10.32 -12.91
N GLU A 31 6.06 10.80 -12.89
CA GLU A 31 7.18 10.07 -13.47
C GLU A 31 7.41 8.75 -12.75
N ALA A 32 7.34 8.77 -11.42
CA ALA A 32 7.58 7.58 -10.61
C ALA A 32 6.57 6.46 -10.89
N VAL A 33 5.30 6.80 -11.12
CA VAL A 33 4.26 5.80 -11.39
C VAL A 33 3.99 5.60 -12.88
N GLY A 34 4.58 6.41 -13.72
CA GLY A 34 4.44 6.29 -15.17
C GLY A 34 3.14 6.81 -15.75
N GLY A 35 2.52 7.80 -15.12
CA GLY A 35 1.26 8.39 -15.59
C GLY A 35 0.56 9.19 -14.53
N TYR A 36 -0.73 9.34 -14.66
CA TYR A 36 -1.53 10.04 -13.66
C TYR A 36 -1.49 9.31 -12.33
N ILE A 37 -1.48 10.07 -11.24
CA ILE A 37 -1.39 9.50 -9.90
C ILE A 37 -2.77 9.31 -9.29
N ASP A 38 -2.85 8.28 -8.44
CA ASP A 38 -3.95 8.11 -7.49
C ASP A 38 -3.33 7.92 -6.11
N ILE A 39 -4.01 8.39 -5.10
CA ILE A 39 -3.56 8.29 -3.71
C ILE A 39 -4.65 7.60 -2.93
N VAL A 40 -4.33 6.46 -2.35
CA VAL A 40 -5.28 5.64 -1.60
C VAL A 40 -4.82 5.49 -0.17
N GLY A 41 -5.70 5.78 0.78
CA GLY A 41 -5.37 5.62 2.20
C GLY A 41 -5.24 4.17 2.59
N LEU A 42 -4.23 3.86 3.37
CA LEU A 42 -4.03 2.52 3.95
C LEU A 42 -4.37 2.49 5.42
N ASP A 43 -4.01 3.53 6.14
CA ASP A 43 -4.17 3.63 7.57
C ASP A 43 -4.09 5.11 7.95
N ASP A 44 -4.20 5.42 9.23
CA ASP A 44 -4.03 6.80 9.70
C ASP A 44 -2.65 7.29 9.32
N ASN A 45 -2.61 8.40 8.61
CA ASN A 45 -1.36 9.05 8.19
C ASN A 45 -0.47 8.20 7.26
N VAL A 46 -1.02 7.17 6.64
CA VAL A 46 -0.30 6.35 5.66
C VAL A 46 -1.16 6.15 4.42
N CYS A 47 -0.57 6.33 3.27
CA CYS A 47 -1.25 6.16 2.00
C CYS A 47 -0.33 5.51 0.97
N ILE A 48 -0.90 5.09 -0.14
CA ILE A 48 -0.11 4.63 -1.29
C ILE A 48 -0.31 5.57 -2.46
N LEU A 49 0.75 5.74 -3.20
CA LEU A 49 0.80 6.48 -4.45
C LEU A 49 0.95 5.48 -5.58
N LEU A 50 0.06 5.50 -6.55
CA LEU A 50 0.06 4.51 -7.63
C LEU A 50 -0.44 5.14 -8.93
N ASN A 51 -0.33 4.37 -10.01
CA ASN A 51 -0.82 4.81 -11.32
C ASN A 51 -2.36 4.66 -11.36
N ASP A 52 -3.04 5.74 -11.67
CA ASP A 52 -4.50 5.80 -11.71
C ASP A 52 -5.12 4.88 -12.77
N GLU A 53 -4.38 4.63 -13.85
CA GLU A 53 -4.86 3.83 -14.96
C GLU A 53 -4.12 2.51 -15.15
N GLY A 54 -3.44 2.05 -14.10
CA GLY A 54 -2.56 0.88 -14.20
C GLY A 54 -3.22 -0.35 -14.81
N LYS A 55 -4.44 -0.68 -14.39
CA LYS A 55 -5.15 -1.85 -14.91
C LYS A 55 -5.57 -1.68 -16.36
N LEU A 56 -5.96 -0.46 -16.75
CA LEU A 56 -6.32 -0.15 -18.12
C LEU A 56 -5.16 -0.27 -19.09
N ILE A 57 -3.97 0.13 -18.68
CA ILE A 57 -2.79 0.09 -19.54
C ILE A 57 -1.98 -1.20 -19.39
N GLY A 58 -2.49 -2.15 -18.59
CA GLY A 58 -1.91 -3.48 -18.49
C GLY A 58 -0.64 -3.59 -17.69
N LEU A 59 -0.48 -2.78 -16.64
CA LEU A 59 0.67 -2.92 -15.75
C LEU A 59 0.63 -4.25 -15.01
N GLU A 60 1.80 -4.77 -14.67
CA GLU A 60 1.91 -6.06 -13.99
C GLU A 60 1.34 -6.03 -12.57
N GLY A 61 0.74 -7.14 -12.15
CA GLY A 61 0.28 -7.31 -10.78
C GLY A 61 1.45 -7.21 -9.81
N ASN A 62 1.24 -6.55 -8.70
CA ASN A 62 2.30 -6.28 -7.72
C ASN A 62 1.99 -6.90 -6.36
N ARG A 63 1.05 -6.34 -5.64
CA ARG A 63 0.70 -6.82 -4.30
C ARG A 63 -0.80 -6.77 -4.08
N ARG A 64 -1.27 -7.67 -3.23
CA ARG A 64 -2.63 -7.65 -2.72
C ARG A 64 -2.64 -6.87 -1.42
N ILE A 65 -3.53 -5.91 -1.30
CA ILE A 65 -3.65 -5.07 -0.12
C ILE A 65 -5.00 -5.33 0.53
N GLY A 66 -4.98 -5.68 1.82
CA GLY A 66 -6.19 -6.00 2.56
C GLY A 66 -6.68 -4.85 3.43
N SER A 67 -7.97 -4.83 3.68
CA SER A 67 -8.59 -3.84 4.57
C SER A 67 -8.25 -4.07 6.05
N ASP A 68 -7.56 -5.16 6.34
CA ASP A 68 -7.17 -5.53 7.71
C ASP A 68 -5.86 -4.91 8.19
N ILE A 69 -5.24 -4.06 7.40
CA ILE A 69 -3.91 -3.50 7.72
C ILE A 69 -3.88 -2.81 9.08
N SER A 70 -4.88 -2.01 9.39
CA SER A 70 -4.94 -1.32 10.67
C SER A 70 -4.90 -2.28 11.86
N TYR A 71 -5.65 -3.36 11.78
CA TYR A 71 -5.67 -4.37 12.83
C TYR A 71 -4.32 -5.06 12.97
N ARG A 72 -3.71 -5.41 11.88
CA ARG A 72 -2.40 -6.07 11.88
C ARG A 72 -1.32 -5.17 12.46
N LYS A 73 -1.43 -3.88 12.22
CA LYS A 73 -0.48 -2.89 12.70
C LYS A 73 -0.65 -2.62 14.20
N GLU A 74 -1.88 -2.52 14.66
CA GLU A 74 -2.17 -2.23 16.07
C GLU A 74 -1.94 -3.43 16.98
N ASP A 75 -2.33 -4.60 16.53
CA ASP A 75 -2.21 -5.82 17.31
C ASP A 75 -0.97 -6.61 16.87
N LYS A 76 0.17 -6.14 17.35
CA LYS A 76 1.46 -6.74 17.01
C LYS A 76 1.66 -8.11 17.64
N HIS A 77 0.92 -8.42 18.69
CA HIS A 77 1.17 -9.62 19.46
C HIS A 77 0.32 -10.78 19.00
N ASP A 78 -0.96 -10.63 19.09
CA ASP A 78 -1.87 -11.70 18.73
C ASP A 78 -3.26 -11.17 18.43
N VAL A 79 -3.57 -11.10 17.17
CA VAL A 79 -4.89 -10.70 16.71
C VAL A 79 -5.98 -11.60 17.29
N LYS A 80 -5.64 -12.85 17.57
CA LYS A 80 -6.59 -13.81 18.10
C LYS A 80 -7.08 -13.47 19.52
N GLU A 81 -6.27 -12.77 20.26
CA GLU A 81 -6.63 -12.37 21.61
C GLU A 81 -7.50 -11.13 21.64
N SER A 82 -7.60 -10.44 20.54
CA SER A 82 -8.42 -9.26 20.46
C SER A 82 -9.91 -9.64 20.50
N ARG A 83 -10.54 -9.38 21.61
CA ARG A 83 -11.95 -9.69 21.82
C ARG A 83 -12.85 -8.93 20.87
N GLY A 84 -12.43 -7.77 20.51
CA GLY A 84 -13.16 -6.94 19.59
C GLY A 84 -12.79 -7.17 18.14
N PHE A 85 -11.97 -8.17 17.87
CA PHE A 85 -11.54 -8.44 16.52
C PHE A 85 -12.75 -8.70 15.63
N PRO A 86 -12.95 -7.89 14.61
CA PRO A 86 -14.18 -7.96 13.84
C PRO A 86 -14.22 -9.23 13.01
N ARG A 87 -15.39 -9.81 12.96
CA ARG A 87 -15.69 -10.88 12.03
C ARG A 87 -16.18 -10.29 10.72
N LYS A 88 -15.68 -9.12 10.39
CA LYS A 88 -16.00 -8.46 9.15
C LYS A 88 -15.22 -9.10 8.03
N PRO A 89 -15.79 -9.13 6.83
CA PRO A 89 -15.04 -9.61 5.69
C PRO A 89 -13.84 -8.70 5.44
N ILE A 90 -12.72 -9.31 5.07
CA ILE A 90 -11.55 -8.58 4.63
C ILE A 90 -11.68 -8.38 3.14
N THR A 91 -11.64 -7.12 2.71
CA THR A 91 -11.65 -6.78 1.30
C THR A 91 -10.22 -6.61 0.83
N TYR A 92 -9.86 -7.26 -0.25
CA TYR A 92 -8.54 -7.15 -0.84
C TYR A 92 -8.63 -6.46 -2.19
N GLN A 93 -7.61 -5.68 -2.49
CA GLN A 93 -7.42 -5.08 -3.81
C GLN A 93 -6.08 -5.50 -4.37
N ASN A 94 -6.06 -5.83 -5.65
CA ASN A 94 -4.82 -6.17 -6.33
C ASN A 94 -4.26 -4.92 -6.96
N VAL A 95 -3.11 -4.46 -6.45
CA VAL A 95 -2.43 -3.28 -6.96
C VAL A 95 -1.48 -3.70 -8.07
N VAL A 96 -1.49 -2.96 -9.17
CA VAL A 96 -0.64 -3.22 -10.34
C VAL A 96 0.36 -2.10 -10.54
N GLY A 97 1.51 -2.42 -11.12
CA GLY A 97 2.58 -1.46 -11.34
C GLY A 97 3.32 -1.08 -10.07
N ASP A 98 4.31 -0.23 -10.21
CA ASP A 98 5.05 0.29 -9.07
C ASP A 98 4.15 1.14 -8.19
N PHE A 99 4.24 0.95 -6.88
CA PHE A 99 3.55 1.86 -5.96
C PHE A 99 4.49 2.25 -4.81
N PHE A 100 4.12 3.32 -4.13
CA PHE A 100 4.94 3.89 -3.08
C PHE A 100 4.11 4.04 -1.83
N VAL A 101 4.63 3.55 -0.70
CA VAL A 101 3.98 3.76 0.60
C VAL A 101 4.54 5.04 1.18
N CYS A 102 3.66 5.98 1.46
CA CYS A 102 4.02 7.33 1.90
C CYS A 102 3.31 7.67 3.19
N GLY A 103 3.88 8.61 3.94
CA GLY A 103 3.15 9.23 5.03
C GLY A 103 2.19 10.29 4.49
N SER A 104 1.24 10.68 5.29
CA SER A 104 0.34 11.79 4.98
C SER A 104 0.04 12.56 6.25
N ASP A 105 -0.20 13.86 6.12
CA ASP A 105 -0.59 14.70 7.24
C ASP A 105 -2.10 14.99 7.20
N GLU A 106 -2.59 15.72 8.20
CA GLU A 106 -4.01 16.05 8.30
C GLU A 106 -4.49 16.97 7.18
N GLU A 107 -3.58 17.66 6.55
CA GLU A 107 -3.90 18.59 5.45
C GLU A 107 -3.87 17.92 4.09
N GLY A 108 -3.55 16.62 4.05
CA GLY A 108 -3.49 15.88 2.81
C GLY A 108 -2.16 15.95 2.08
N ASN A 109 -1.13 16.52 2.69
CA ASN A 109 0.21 16.54 2.10
C ASN A 109 0.87 15.18 2.28
N LEU A 110 1.63 14.75 1.27
CA LEU A 110 2.47 13.58 1.43
C LEU A 110 3.69 13.93 2.28
N THR A 111 4.06 13.01 3.15
CA THR A 111 5.19 13.18 4.06
C THR A 111 6.05 11.93 4.03
N SER A 112 7.22 12.02 4.63
CA SER A 112 8.05 10.83 4.82
C SER A 112 7.37 9.84 5.74
N LEU A 113 7.59 8.55 5.50
CA LEU A 113 7.21 7.53 6.48
C LEU A 113 8.19 7.58 7.65
N ASN A 114 7.69 7.37 8.85
CA ASN A 114 8.58 7.20 9.99
C ASN A 114 9.22 5.81 9.94
N ASP A 115 10.27 5.60 10.74
CA ASP A 115 11.04 4.35 10.70
C ASP A 115 10.20 3.14 11.09
N GLU A 116 9.28 3.29 12.02
CA GLU A 116 8.39 2.21 12.44
C GLU A 116 7.48 1.76 11.31
N ASP A 117 6.89 2.71 10.58
CA ASP A 117 6.04 2.40 9.44
C ASP A 117 6.84 1.84 8.26
N LEU A 118 8.03 2.35 8.02
CA LEU A 118 8.91 1.79 7.00
C LEU A 118 9.16 0.32 7.27
N ASP A 119 9.47 -0.02 8.51
CA ASP A 119 9.74 -1.39 8.91
C ASP A 119 8.50 -2.27 8.76
N PHE A 120 7.36 -1.78 9.23
CA PHE A 120 6.12 -2.53 9.17
C PHE A 120 5.73 -2.85 7.72
N TYR A 121 5.71 -1.84 6.85
CA TYR A 121 5.29 -2.05 5.46
C TYR A 121 6.33 -2.79 4.63
N ALA A 122 7.61 -2.63 4.94
CA ALA A 122 8.65 -3.42 4.28
C ALA A 122 8.46 -4.90 4.56
N LYS A 123 8.09 -5.26 5.78
CA LYS A 123 7.82 -6.65 6.14
C LYS A 123 6.50 -7.14 5.55
N LEU A 124 5.47 -6.30 5.56
CA LEU A 124 4.17 -6.64 5.02
C LEU A 124 4.24 -6.97 3.52
N PHE A 125 4.99 -6.18 2.77
CA PHE A 125 5.12 -6.34 1.32
C PHE A 125 6.40 -7.04 0.88
N TYR A 126 7.09 -7.68 1.81
CA TYR A 126 8.41 -8.26 1.53
C TYR A 126 8.39 -9.26 0.37
N GLU A 127 7.44 -10.18 0.39
CA GLU A 127 7.37 -11.24 -0.62
C GLU A 127 6.63 -10.79 -1.88
N PRO A 128 7.27 -10.89 -3.05
CA PRO A 128 6.57 -10.65 -4.31
C PRO A 128 5.43 -11.63 -4.49
N GLN A 129 4.38 -11.19 -5.17
CA GLN A 129 3.21 -12.00 -5.44
C GLN A 129 3.02 -12.16 -6.94
N GLU A 130 2.52 -13.32 -7.34
CA GLU A 130 2.20 -13.61 -8.74
C GLU A 130 0.69 -13.53 -8.92
N PHE A 131 0.25 -12.99 -10.04
CA PHE A 131 -1.17 -12.83 -10.34
C PHE A 131 -1.47 -13.33 -11.74
N THR A 132 -2.61 -14.01 -11.88
CA THR A 132 -3.16 -14.32 -13.20
C THR A 132 -3.84 -13.07 -13.75
N LYS A 133 -4.07 -13.07 -15.06
CA LYS A 133 -4.78 -11.99 -15.70
C LYS A 133 -6.17 -11.80 -15.12
N GLU A 134 -6.85 -12.89 -14.82
CA GLU A 134 -8.17 -12.87 -14.18
C GLU A 134 -8.15 -12.22 -12.83
N GLU A 135 -7.14 -12.53 -12.02
CA GLU A 135 -7.00 -11.96 -10.69
C GLU A 135 -6.78 -10.45 -10.75
N ILE A 136 -6.00 -10.00 -11.71
CA ILE A 136 -5.74 -8.57 -11.90
C ILE A 136 -7.02 -7.82 -12.29
N GLU A 137 -7.86 -8.42 -13.08
CA GLU A 137 -9.10 -7.79 -13.53
C GLU A 137 -10.13 -7.62 -12.42
N LYS A 138 -10.04 -8.41 -11.37
CA LYS A 138 -10.92 -8.26 -10.21
C LYS A 138 -10.57 -7.01 -9.44
N THR A 139 -11.58 -6.23 -9.11
CA THR A 139 -11.37 -5.01 -8.31
C THR A 139 -11.18 -5.33 -6.85
N ALA A 140 -11.77 -6.39 -6.35
CA ALA A 140 -11.66 -6.76 -4.95
C ALA A 140 -11.87 -8.26 -4.75
N VAL A 141 -11.22 -8.79 -3.73
CA VAL A 141 -11.44 -10.15 -3.23
C VAL A 141 -11.87 -10.00 -1.78
N ILE A 142 -12.87 -10.80 -1.37
CA ILE A 142 -13.40 -10.72 -0.01
C ILE A 142 -13.14 -12.02 0.72
N GLU A 143 -12.56 -11.90 1.91
CA GLU A 143 -12.36 -13.05 2.81
C GLU A 143 -12.91 -12.72 4.17
N PHE A 144 -13.27 -13.76 4.94
CA PHE A 144 -13.78 -13.60 6.28
C PHE A 144 -12.78 -14.14 7.29
N TYR A 145 -12.60 -13.42 8.38
CA TYR A 145 -11.87 -13.94 9.51
C TYR A 145 -12.71 -15.01 10.20
N THR A 146 -12.05 -16.08 10.55
CA THR A 146 -12.66 -17.12 11.37
C THR A 146 -11.91 -17.14 12.70
N LEU A 147 -12.61 -16.82 13.77
CA LEU A 147 -12.04 -16.88 15.11
C LEU A 147 -12.40 -18.23 15.71
N GLU A 148 -11.41 -18.97 16.02
CA GLU A 148 -11.59 -20.27 16.67
C GLU A 148 -10.93 -20.31 18.03
#